data_bdd4a39f6c4a8fc162b9f0e67df18cd6
#
_entry.id   bdd4a39f6c4a8fc162b9f0e67df18cd6
#
_cell.length_a   1.000
_cell.length_b   1.000
_cell.length_c   1.000
_cell.angle_alpha   90.00
_cell.angle_beta   90.00
_cell.angle_gamma   90.00
#
_symmetry.space_group_name_H-M   'P 1'
#
loop_
_entity.id
_entity.type
_entity.pdbx_description
1 polymer ?
#
loop_
_entity_poly.entity_id
_entity_poly.type
_entity_poly.pdbx_seq_one_letter_code
_entity_poly.pdbx_strand_id
1 'polypeptide(L)'
;MTDLDNRNAAGFAGGFAEFRYLALERTSNNPLSVTLAFEPNVRLIDETSGEQVHNYEFETTVNADLELLRNRLYAGFDLLYEPEVTWTATGDTVREATLGGSAALSLRIVPDVLVGGEVWYLRHYDSPTLSAFTGDAIMLGPTLYVQFTPKMFMIAAWNTQVWGREIGNSLPLNLSEFQRQRARLKFAWEF
;
A
#
# COMPACT_ATOMS: atom_id res chain seq x y z
N MET A 1 -39.52 -1.34 -7.91
CA MET A 1 -39.35 -0.80 -6.55
C MET A 1 -38.61 -1.87 -5.80
N THR A 2 -37.27 -1.85 -5.89
CA THR A 2 -36.38 -2.85 -5.29
C THR A 2 -36.11 -2.39 -3.87
N ASP A 3 -36.57 -3.20 -2.93
CA ASP A 3 -36.35 -3.04 -1.50
C ASP A 3 -34.84 -3.18 -1.23
N LEU A 4 -34.17 -2.06 -0.98
CA LEU A 4 -32.81 -2.06 -0.48
C LEU A 4 -32.88 -2.48 0.99
N ASP A 5 -32.77 -3.78 1.22
CA ASP A 5 -32.65 -4.37 2.54
C ASP A 5 -31.34 -3.82 3.17
N ASN A 6 -31.49 -2.75 3.91
CA ASN A 6 -30.42 -2.02 4.58
C ASN A 6 -29.98 -2.83 5.82
N ARG A 7 -29.35 -4.00 5.58
CA ARG A 7 -28.74 -4.80 6.64
C ARG A 7 -27.36 -4.23 6.96
N ASN A 8 -27.33 -3.26 7.85
CA ASN A 8 -26.11 -2.89 8.55
C ASN A 8 -25.67 -4.04 9.47
N ALA A 9 -25.12 -5.09 8.90
CA ALA A 9 -24.49 -6.16 9.65
C ALA A 9 -23.04 -5.73 9.92
N ALA A 10 -22.75 -5.33 11.14
CA ALA A 10 -21.36 -5.23 11.59
C ALA A 10 -20.81 -6.66 11.73
N GLY A 11 -19.76 -6.97 11.01
CA GLY A 11 -19.11 -8.29 11.02
C GLY A 11 -17.58 -8.12 11.07
N PHE A 12 -16.87 -9.16 11.49
CA PHE A 12 -15.43 -9.23 11.39
C PHE A 12 -15.05 -9.45 9.92
N ALA A 13 -14.40 -8.45 9.31
CA ALA A 13 -14.03 -8.46 7.89
C ALA A 13 -12.68 -9.11 7.63
N GLY A 14 -11.82 -9.23 8.66
CA GLY A 14 -10.47 -9.77 8.52
C GLY A 14 -9.49 -9.16 9.52
N GLY A 15 -8.21 -9.47 9.36
CA GLY A 15 -7.15 -8.92 10.20
C GLY A 15 -5.77 -9.21 9.63
N PHE A 16 -4.79 -8.47 10.10
CA PHE A 16 -3.40 -8.58 9.68
C PHE A 16 -2.44 -8.46 10.88
N ALA A 17 -1.20 -8.87 10.66
CA ALA A 17 -0.09 -8.64 11.59
C ALA A 17 1.15 -8.23 10.79
N GLU A 18 1.79 -7.13 11.17
CA GLU A 18 2.99 -6.64 10.49
C GLU A 18 4.24 -6.95 11.34
N PHE A 19 5.26 -7.52 10.71
CA PHE A 19 6.57 -7.78 11.28
C PHE A 19 7.60 -6.93 10.55
N ARG A 20 8.36 -6.12 11.31
CA ARG A 20 9.39 -5.24 10.75
C ARG A 20 10.76 -5.59 11.29
N TYR A 21 11.74 -5.62 10.41
CA TYR A 21 13.15 -5.81 10.74
C TYR A 21 13.98 -4.66 10.17
N LEU A 22 14.61 -3.88 11.03
CA LEU A 22 15.53 -2.82 10.65
C LEU A 22 16.87 -3.47 10.26
N ALA A 23 17.08 -3.64 8.95
CA ALA A 23 18.28 -4.28 8.40
C ALA A 23 19.49 -3.35 8.39
N LEU A 24 19.25 -2.04 8.20
CA LEU A 24 20.29 -1.01 8.23
C LEU A 24 19.74 0.22 8.94
N GLU A 25 20.43 0.66 9.99
CA GLU A 25 20.06 1.86 10.74
C GLU A 25 20.78 3.11 10.19
N ARG A 26 20.02 4.20 10.06
CA ARG A 26 20.59 5.51 9.75
C ARG A 26 21.37 6.03 10.95
N THR A 27 22.58 6.51 10.69
CA THR A 27 23.47 7.10 11.70
C THR A 27 24.00 8.45 11.23
N SER A 28 24.77 9.15 12.07
CA SER A 28 25.43 10.40 11.68
C SER A 28 26.38 10.27 10.49
N ASN A 29 26.92 9.05 10.25
CA ASN A 29 27.87 8.75 9.18
C ASN A 29 27.24 7.97 8.02
N ASN A 30 26.03 7.47 8.19
CA ASN A 30 25.26 6.74 7.18
C ASN A 30 23.87 7.35 7.05
N PRO A 31 23.55 8.06 5.95
CA PRO A 31 22.26 8.70 5.77
C PRO A 31 21.12 7.74 5.37
N LEU A 32 21.42 6.47 5.11
CA LEU A 32 20.48 5.46 4.64
C LEU A 32 19.97 4.58 5.79
N SER A 33 18.67 4.31 5.82
CA SER A 33 18.11 3.18 6.57
C SER A 33 17.38 2.22 5.63
N VAL A 34 17.35 0.94 6.00
CA VAL A 34 16.63 -0.11 5.25
C VAL A 34 15.83 -0.96 6.24
N THR A 35 14.55 -1.07 5.98
CA THR A 35 13.61 -1.91 6.75
C THR A 35 13.01 -2.96 5.84
N LEU A 36 12.97 -4.19 6.31
CA LEU A 36 12.20 -5.28 5.72
C LEU A 36 10.91 -5.43 6.50
N ALA A 37 9.77 -5.52 5.82
CA ALA A 37 8.50 -5.82 6.46
C ALA A 37 7.82 -7.01 5.80
N PHE A 38 7.06 -7.75 6.61
CA PHE A 38 6.26 -8.87 6.20
C PHE A 38 4.92 -8.79 6.92
N GLU A 39 3.82 -8.74 6.15
CA GLU A 39 2.47 -8.60 6.67
C GLU A 39 1.56 -9.68 6.09
N PRO A 40 1.30 -10.78 6.83
CA PRO A 40 0.21 -11.70 6.52
C PRO A 40 -1.13 -11.04 6.83
N ASN A 41 -2.05 -11.14 5.88
CA ASN A 41 -3.39 -10.60 5.95
C ASN A 41 -4.43 -11.68 5.64
N VAL A 42 -5.56 -11.65 6.34
CA VAL A 42 -6.72 -12.52 6.11
C VAL A 42 -7.95 -11.65 5.95
N ARG A 43 -8.66 -11.76 4.83
CA ARG A 43 -9.93 -11.08 4.57
C ARG A 43 -11.06 -12.09 4.40
N LEU A 44 -12.21 -11.80 5.00
CA LEU A 44 -13.42 -12.64 4.95
C LEU A 44 -14.54 -11.99 4.15
N ILE A 45 -14.34 -10.75 3.71
CA ILE A 45 -15.30 -9.98 2.92
C ILE A 45 -14.49 -9.29 1.81
N ASP A 46 -14.94 -9.44 0.58
CA ASP A 46 -14.37 -8.71 -0.57
C ASP A 46 -14.71 -7.22 -0.46
N GLU A 47 -13.71 -6.37 -0.58
CA GLU A 47 -13.84 -4.91 -0.37
C GLU A 47 -14.67 -4.23 -1.47
N THR A 48 -14.74 -4.84 -2.64
CA THR A 48 -15.41 -4.28 -3.81
C THR A 48 -16.85 -4.73 -3.92
N SER A 49 -17.09 -6.04 -3.80
CA SER A 49 -18.43 -6.63 -3.95
C SER A 49 -19.18 -6.72 -2.62
N GLY A 50 -18.49 -6.75 -1.48
CA GLY A 50 -19.06 -7.02 -0.16
C GLY A 50 -19.45 -8.49 0.05
N GLU A 51 -19.07 -9.37 -0.86
CA GLU A 51 -19.35 -10.80 -0.76
C GLU A 51 -18.43 -11.50 0.23
N GLN A 52 -18.88 -12.64 0.78
CA GLN A 52 -18.05 -13.47 1.64
C GLN A 52 -16.98 -14.18 0.80
N VAL A 53 -15.73 -14.04 1.23
CA VAL A 53 -14.56 -14.68 0.61
C VAL A 53 -13.65 -15.24 1.71
N HIS A 54 -12.71 -16.09 1.33
CA HIS A 54 -11.54 -16.40 2.15
C HIS A 54 -10.31 -15.97 1.36
N ASN A 55 -9.79 -14.80 1.68
CA ASN A 55 -8.58 -14.26 1.06
C ASN A 55 -7.40 -14.33 2.04
N TYR A 56 -6.28 -14.82 1.54
CA TYR A 56 -4.99 -14.83 2.23
C TYR A 56 -3.98 -14.09 1.37
N GLU A 57 -3.40 -13.06 1.91
CA GLU A 57 -2.44 -12.16 1.27
C GLU A 57 -1.18 -12.09 2.12
N PHE A 58 -0.03 -11.95 1.48
CA PHE A 58 1.27 -11.80 2.13
C PHE A 58 2.00 -10.60 1.54
N GLU A 59 1.86 -9.44 2.16
CA GLU A 59 2.63 -8.27 1.75
C GLU A 59 4.07 -8.40 2.24
N THR A 60 5.03 -8.29 1.33
CA THR A 60 6.46 -8.21 1.64
C THR A 60 7.00 -6.91 1.07
N THR A 61 7.62 -6.07 1.93
CA THR A 61 8.20 -4.81 1.50
C THR A 61 9.64 -4.66 1.91
N VAL A 62 10.40 -3.98 1.03
CA VAL A 62 11.72 -3.44 1.33
C VAL A 62 11.61 -1.93 1.27
N ASN A 63 11.78 -1.27 2.42
CA ASN A 63 11.68 0.18 2.54
C ASN A 63 13.09 0.75 2.74
N ALA A 64 13.47 1.74 1.94
CA ALA A 64 14.74 2.44 2.05
C ALA A 64 14.50 3.95 2.22
N ASP A 65 15.02 4.52 3.30
CA ASP A 65 14.93 5.95 3.59
C ASP A 65 16.32 6.58 3.54
N LEU A 66 16.45 7.66 2.79
CA LEU A 66 17.69 8.39 2.61
C LEU A 66 17.54 9.85 3.07
N GLU A 67 18.37 10.29 3.98
CA GLU A 67 18.47 11.69 4.38
C GLU A 67 19.36 12.45 3.37
N LEU A 68 18.73 13.19 2.45
CA LEU A 68 19.43 13.96 1.41
C LEU A 68 20.03 15.28 1.94
N LEU A 69 19.28 15.95 2.81
CA LEU A 69 19.74 17.14 3.53
C LEU A 69 19.43 16.95 5.01
N ARG A 70 20.46 17.13 5.82
CA ARG A 70 20.41 16.86 7.25
C ARG A 70 19.22 17.53 7.93
N ASN A 71 18.36 16.74 8.56
CA ASN A 71 17.15 17.15 9.26
C ASN A 71 16.14 17.94 8.40
N ARG A 72 16.23 17.91 7.06
CA ARG A 72 15.42 18.76 6.20
C ARG A 72 14.77 18.06 5.02
N LEU A 73 15.51 17.26 4.26
CA LEU A 73 15.00 16.61 3.04
C LEU A 73 15.29 15.13 3.08
N TYR A 74 14.26 14.35 2.83
CA TYR A 74 14.30 12.90 2.85
C TYR A 74 13.77 12.34 1.53
N ALA A 75 14.41 11.29 1.03
CA ALA A 75 13.88 10.45 -0.04
C ALA A 75 13.51 9.08 0.52
N GLY A 76 12.38 8.54 0.10
CA GLY A 76 11.93 7.18 0.40
C GLY A 76 11.83 6.37 -0.88
N PHE A 77 12.11 5.07 -0.78
CA PHE A 77 11.94 4.09 -1.86
C PHE A 77 11.37 2.82 -1.26
N ASP A 78 10.32 2.28 -1.87
CA ASP A 78 9.74 1.01 -1.47
C ASP A 78 9.72 0.04 -2.64
N LEU A 79 9.95 -1.23 -2.34
CA LEU A 79 9.62 -2.36 -3.22
C LEU A 79 8.57 -3.20 -2.52
N LEU A 80 7.51 -3.54 -3.23
CA LEU A 80 6.37 -4.31 -2.75
C LEU A 80 6.22 -5.59 -3.57
N TYR A 81 6.00 -6.71 -2.90
CA TYR A 81 5.51 -7.94 -3.48
C TYR A 81 4.38 -8.49 -2.61
N GLU A 82 3.21 -8.65 -3.21
CA GLU A 82 1.95 -8.98 -2.53
C GLU A 82 1.23 -10.09 -3.30
N PRO A 83 1.56 -11.37 -3.06
CA PRO A 83 0.82 -12.50 -3.57
C PRO A 83 -0.43 -12.75 -2.73
N GLU A 84 -1.53 -13.09 -3.40
CA GLU A 84 -2.79 -13.42 -2.75
C GLU A 84 -3.47 -14.65 -3.35
N VAL A 85 -4.31 -15.29 -2.52
CA VAL A 85 -5.18 -16.38 -2.92
C VAL A 85 -6.55 -16.13 -2.33
N THR A 86 -7.57 -16.07 -3.19
CA THR A 86 -8.95 -15.84 -2.82
C THR A 86 -9.81 -17.05 -3.18
N TRP A 87 -10.54 -17.59 -2.22
CA TRP A 87 -11.63 -18.54 -2.45
C TRP A 87 -12.96 -17.79 -2.37
N THR A 88 -13.66 -17.77 -3.50
CA THR A 88 -14.96 -17.11 -3.60
C THR A 88 -16.09 -17.95 -3.04
N ALA A 89 -17.24 -17.34 -2.77
CA ALA A 89 -18.44 -18.03 -2.33
C ALA A 89 -18.97 -19.05 -3.37
N THR A 90 -18.65 -18.86 -4.66
CA THR A 90 -18.99 -19.78 -5.76
C THR A 90 -18.09 -21.01 -5.83
N GLY A 91 -17.00 -21.05 -5.03
CA GLY A 91 -16.04 -22.14 -4.99
C GLY A 91 -14.86 -21.99 -5.95
N ASP A 92 -14.77 -20.86 -6.65
CA ASP A 92 -13.64 -20.55 -7.50
C ASP A 92 -12.41 -20.15 -6.67
N THR A 93 -11.23 -20.44 -7.19
CA THR A 93 -9.97 -20.03 -6.57
C THR A 93 -9.25 -19.08 -7.50
N VAL A 94 -9.08 -17.84 -7.05
CA VAL A 94 -8.31 -16.80 -7.74
C VAL A 94 -6.94 -16.70 -7.08
N ARG A 95 -5.88 -16.61 -7.89
CA ARG A 95 -4.49 -16.46 -7.44
C ARG A 95 -3.83 -15.34 -8.19
N GLU A 96 -3.42 -14.32 -7.48
CA GLU A 96 -2.95 -13.07 -8.03
C GLU A 96 -1.68 -12.62 -7.33
N ALA A 97 -1.01 -11.64 -7.89
CA ALA A 97 0.06 -10.93 -7.20
C ALA A 97 0.18 -9.51 -7.71
N THR A 98 0.45 -8.59 -6.79
CA THR A 98 0.89 -7.23 -7.09
C THR A 98 2.39 -7.12 -6.84
N LEU A 99 3.11 -6.59 -7.85
CA LEU A 99 4.50 -6.14 -7.71
C LEU A 99 4.53 -4.62 -7.82
N GLY A 100 5.15 -3.95 -6.86
CA GLY A 100 5.16 -2.50 -6.81
C GLY A 100 6.52 -1.91 -6.49
N GLY A 101 6.68 -0.65 -6.88
CA GLY A 101 7.78 0.19 -6.43
C GLY A 101 7.33 1.62 -6.24
N SER A 102 7.84 2.30 -5.23
CA SER A 102 7.57 3.70 -4.97
C SER A 102 8.84 4.54 -4.86
N ALA A 103 8.69 5.82 -5.09
CA ALA A 103 9.66 6.85 -4.73
C ALA A 103 8.94 8.05 -4.14
N ALA A 104 9.48 8.60 -3.05
CA ALA A 104 8.93 9.74 -2.34
C ALA A 104 9.99 10.77 -2.02
N LEU A 105 9.58 12.05 -1.96
CA LEU A 105 10.38 13.14 -1.41
C LEU A 105 9.58 13.86 -0.35
N SER A 106 10.19 14.09 0.83
CA SER A 106 9.56 14.76 1.96
C SER A 106 10.45 15.87 2.50
N LEU A 107 9.88 17.05 2.61
CA LEU A 107 10.55 18.25 3.14
C LEU A 107 10.02 18.55 4.53
N ARG A 108 10.92 18.72 5.51
CA ARG A 108 10.58 19.21 6.84
C ARG A 108 10.31 20.71 6.78
N ILE A 109 9.05 21.10 6.98
CA ILE A 109 8.62 22.53 6.95
C ILE A 109 8.68 23.17 8.34
N VAL A 110 8.40 22.39 9.39
CA VAL A 110 8.63 22.75 10.81
C VAL A 110 9.15 21.51 11.53
N PRO A 111 9.68 21.58 12.76
CA PRO A 111 10.34 20.46 13.44
C PRO A 111 9.56 19.14 13.41
N ASP A 112 8.25 19.20 13.56
CA ASP A 112 7.39 18.02 13.73
C ASP A 112 6.52 17.71 12.50
N VAL A 113 6.72 18.44 11.36
CA VAL A 113 5.89 18.25 10.16
C VAL A 113 6.75 18.11 8.91
N LEU A 114 6.55 16.99 8.19
CA LEU A 114 7.07 16.81 6.85
C LEU A 114 5.90 16.81 5.86
N VAL A 115 6.09 17.51 4.74
CA VAL A 115 5.20 17.47 3.58
C VAL A 115 5.96 16.94 2.38
N GLY A 116 5.30 16.18 1.54
CA GLY A 116 5.97 15.57 0.42
C GLY A 116 5.02 15.12 -0.67
N GLY A 117 5.57 14.35 -1.57
CA GLY A 117 4.83 13.64 -2.61
C GLY A 117 5.48 12.31 -2.89
N GLU A 118 4.68 11.39 -3.38
CA GLU A 118 5.12 10.06 -3.76
C GLU A 118 4.58 9.67 -5.13
N VAL A 119 5.29 8.79 -5.79
CA VAL A 119 4.87 8.11 -7.01
C VAL A 119 4.97 6.60 -6.77
N TRP A 120 3.95 5.88 -7.19
CA TRP A 120 3.91 4.41 -7.20
C TRP A 120 3.83 3.93 -8.63
N TYR A 121 4.57 2.88 -8.96
CA TYR A 121 4.38 2.04 -10.13
C TYR A 121 3.99 0.65 -9.65
N LEU A 122 2.82 0.18 -10.09
CA LEU A 122 2.22 -1.09 -9.69
C LEU A 122 2.00 -1.97 -10.92
N ARG A 123 2.21 -3.26 -10.78
CA ARG A 123 1.96 -4.29 -11.79
C ARG A 123 1.13 -5.41 -11.20
N HIS A 124 0.09 -5.81 -11.90
CA HIS A 124 -0.78 -6.91 -11.50
C HIS A 124 -0.55 -8.17 -12.35
N TYR A 125 -0.69 -9.32 -11.74
CA TYR A 125 -0.46 -10.63 -12.34
C TYR A 125 -1.51 -11.62 -11.85
N ASP A 126 -2.12 -12.41 -12.78
CA ASP A 126 -3.00 -13.55 -12.47
C ASP A 126 -2.19 -14.78 -12.00
N SER A 127 -1.08 -14.55 -11.34
CA SER A 127 -0.23 -15.61 -10.81
C SER A 127 0.73 -15.09 -9.73
N PRO A 128 0.84 -15.78 -8.59
CA PRO A 128 1.84 -15.46 -7.57
C PRO A 128 3.28 -15.55 -8.08
N THR A 129 3.53 -16.29 -9.15
CA THR A 129 4.88 -16.43 -9.75
C THR A 129 5.22 -15.32 -10.74
N LEU A 130 4.40 -14.28 -10.85
CA LEU A 130 4.58 -13.14 -11.76
C LEU A 130 4.64 -13.54 -13.25
N SER A 131 4.04 -14.67 -13.64
CA SER A 131 4.11 -15.22 -14.98
C SER A 131 2.99 -14.75 -15.91
N ALA A 132 1.87 -14.27 -15.39
CA ALA A 132 0.67 -13.88 -16.14
C ALA A 132 0.36 -12.39 -15.89
N PHE A 133 1.11 -11.51 -16.56
CA PHE A 133 0.92 -10.07 -16.44
C PHE A 133 -0.42 -9.64 -17.04
N THR A 134 -1.23 -8.88 -16.28
CA THR A 134 -2.56 -8.39 -16.68
C THR A 134 -2.62 -6.89 -16.87
N GLY A 135 -1.82 -6.13 -16.11
CA GLY A 135 -1.81 -4.69 -16.25
C GLY A 135 -0.88 -3.97 -15.29
N ASP A 136 -0.77 -2.68 -15.50
CA ASP A 136 0.06 -1.80 -14.67
C ASP A 136 -0.62 -0.44 -14.45
N ALA A 137 -0.16 0.28 -13.43
CA ALA A 137 -0.65 1.61 -13.08
C ALA A 137 0.45 2.48 -12.49
N ILE A 138 0.36 3.80 -12.72
CA ILE A 138 1.12 4.82 -12.03
C ILE A 138 0.17 5.65 -11.18
N MET A 139 0.48 5.74 -9.89
CA MET A 139 -0.23 6.59 -8.95
C MET A 139 0.69 7.69 -8.46
N LEU A 140 0.14 8.87 -8.23
CA LEU A 140 0.87 10.04 -7.77
C LEU A 140 0.04 10.77 -6.71
N GLY A 141 0.70 11.26 -5.65
CA GLY A 141 -0.02 12.03 -4.64
C GLY A 141 0.83 12.67 -3.55
N PRO A 142 0.21 13.56 -2.76
CA PRO A 142 0.84 14.20 -1.62
C PRO A 142 0.96 13.24 -0.43
N THR A 143 1.98 13.52 0.39
CA THR A 143 2.22 12.86 1.67
C THR A 143 2.38 13.88 2.79
N LEU A 144 1.94 13.52 3.98
CA LEU A 144 2.05 14.31 5.20
C LEU A 144 2.49 13.42 6.35
N TYR A 145 3.52 13.85 7.09
CA TYR A 145 3.90 13.28 8.37
C TYR A 145 3.77 14.35 9.44
N VAL A 146 3.13 14.00 10.56
CA VAL A 146 3.01 14.88 11.74
C VAL A 146 3.40 14.11 12.99
N GLN A 147 4.38 14.60 13.72
CA GLN A 147 4.76 14.10 15.04
C GLN A 147 4.07 14.93 16.12
N PHE A 148 3.16 14.32 16.87
CA PHE A 148 2.43 15.00 17.95
C PHE A 148 3.21 15.00 19.27
N THR A 149 3.91 13.89 19.52
CA THR A 149 4.80 13.71 20.68
C THR A 149 6.00 12.86 20.24
N PRO A 150 7.06 12.72 21.06
CA PRO A 150 8.17 11.81 20.74
C PRO A 150 7.76 10.35 20.48
N LYS A 151 6.56 9.96 20.93
CA LYS A 151 6.03 8.58 20.83
C LYS A 151 4.78 8.46 19.97
N MET A 152 4.22 9.55 19.46
CA MET A 152 2.97 9.53 18.69
C MET A 152 3.11 10.31 17.40
N PHE A 153 2.80 9.66 16.28
CA PHE A 153 2.84 10.31 14.98
C PHE A 153 1.70 9.85 14.06
N MET A 154 1.47 10.62 13.04
CA MET A 154 0.51 10.34 11.97
C MET A 154 1.20 10.42 10.61
N ILE A 155 0.86 9.49 9.72
CA ILE A 155 1.20 9.55 8.30
C ILE A 155 -0.11 9.57 7.52
N ALA A 156 -0.21 10.51 6.58
CA ALA A 156 -1.32 10.58 5.63
C ALA A 156 -0.74 10.63 4.21
N ALA A 157 -1.36 9.89 3.29
CA ALA A 157 -1.05 9.92 1.88
C ALA A 157 -2.35 9.82 1.07
N TRP A 158 -2.39 10.49 -0.07
CA TRP A 158 -3.52 10.41 -1.01
C TRP A 158 -3.00 10.31 -2.43
N ASN A 159 -3.16 9.16 -3.04
CA ASN A 159 -2.69 8.87 -4.39
C ASN A 159 -3.84 8.79 -5.38
N THR A 160 -3.62 9.32 -6.57
CA THR A 160 -4.53 9.21 -7.70
C THR A 160 -3.83 8.47 -8.83
N GLN A 161 -4.51 7.52 -9.46
CA GLN A 161 -4.02 6.88 -10.67
C GLN A 161 -4.01 7.92 -11.80
N VAL A 162 -2.80 8.23 -12.31
CA VAL A 162 -2.58 9.20 -13.39
C VAL A 162 -2.37 8.53 -14.73
N TRP A 163 -2.02 7.26 -14.72
CA TRP A 163 -1.87 6.42 -15.89
C TRP A 163 -2.08 4.95 -15.52
N GLY A 164 -2.60 4.16 -16.48
CA GLY A 164 -2.74 2.72 -16.32
C GLY A 164 -2.90 2.04 -17.66
N ARG A 165 -2.59 0.75 -17.70
CA ARG A 165 -2.76 -0.11 -18.84
C ARG A 165 -3.27 -1.47 -18.38
N GLU A 166 -4.31 -1.95 -19.02
CA GLU A 166 -4.87 -3.29 -18.86
C GLU A 166 -4.70 -4.04 -20.18
N ILE A 167 -4.31 -5.31 -20.12
CA ILE A 167 -4.18 -6.12 -21.33
C ILE A 167 -5.57 -6.35 -21.93
N GLY A 168 -5.71 -6.01 -23.23
CA GLY A 168 -6.99 -6.13 -23.94
C GLY A 168 -7.93 -4.94 -23.81
N ASN A 169 -7.54 -3.91 -23.05
CA ASN A 169 -8.33 -2.69 -22.88
C ASN A 169 -7.52 -1.46 -23.35
N SER A 170 -8.19 -0.52 -24.01
CA SER A 170 -7.56 0.72 -24.52
C SER A 170 -7.83 1.95 -23.67
N LEU A 171 -8.42 1.79 -22.49
CA LEU A 171 -8.67 2.90 -21.57
C LEU A 171 -7.36 3.45 -20.96
N PRO A 172 -7.28 4.75 -20.67
CA PRO A 172 -6.06 5.38 -20.17
C PRO A 172 -5.75 5.08 -18.69
N LEU A 173 -6.68 4.42 -17.98
CA LEU A 173 -6.53 3.97 -16.59
C LEU A 173 -6.85 2.49 -16.50
N ASN A 174 -6.15 1.78 -15.64
CA ASN A 174 -6.46 0.40 -15.28
C ASN A 174 -7.30 0.41 -13.99
N LEU A 175 -8.62 0.40 -14.15
CA LEU A 175 -9.57 0.42 -13.02
C LEU A 175 -10.14 -0.97 -12.71
N SER A 176 -9.74 -2.00 -13.45
CA SER A 176 -10.08 -3.39 -13.16
C SER A 176 -9.22 -3.94 -12.03
N GLU A 177 -7.92 -3.64 -12.05
CA GLU A 177 -6.95 -4.15 -11.08
C GLU A 177 -6.58 -3.14 -9.99
N PHE A 178 -6.75 -1.84 -10.27
CA PHE A 178 -6.30 -0.79 -9.36
C PHE A 178 -7.37 0.27 -9.13
N GLN A 179 -7.47 0.72 -7.91
CA GLN A 179 -8.37 1.82 -7.54
C GLN A 179 -7.94 3.13 -8.22
N ARG A 180 -8.91 3.97 -8.58
CA ARG A 180 -8.61 5.32 -9.10
C ARG A 180 -7.95 6.22 -8.06
N GLN A 181 -8.32 6.06 -6.79
CA GLN A 181 -7.79 6.85 -5.68
C GLN A 181 -7.51 5.93 -4.49
N ARG A 182 -6.36 6.13 -3.86
CA ARG A 182 -5.94 5.41 -2.65
C ARG A 182 -5.60 6.42 -1.56
N ALA A 183 -6.30 6.38 -0.45
CA ALA A 183 -5.98 7.14 0.74
C ALA A 183 -5.42 6.23 1.83
N ARG A 184 -4.33 6.64 2.48
CA ARG A 184 -3.76 5.96 3.64
C ARG A 184 -3.71 6.94 4.80
N LEU A 185 -4.17 6.49 5.96
CA LEU A 185 -4.03 7.20 7.22
C LEU A 185 -3.52 6.22 8.28
N LYS A 186 -2.32 6.48 8.80
CA LYS A 186 -1.70 5.66 9.85
C LYS A 186 -1.45 6.51 11.08
N PHE A 187 -1.96 6.06 12.23
CA PHE A 187 -1.57 6.56 13.54
C PHE A 187 -0.68 5.51 14.22
N ALA A 188 0.42 5.95 14.77
CA ALA A 188 1.32 5.09 15.52
C ALA A 188 1.59 5.68 16.92
N TRP A 189 1.64 4.79 17.91
CA TRP A 189 2.00 5.11 19.28
C TRP A 189 3.02 4.09 19.75
N GLU A 190 4.19 4.58 20.17
CA GLU A 190 5.28 3.78 20.73
C GLU A 190 5.18 3.82 22.27
N PHE A 191 5.25 2.68 22.92
CA PHE A 191 5.13 2.51 24.38
C PHE A 191 6.49 2.61 25.09
#